data_edd68a26978a623da469fff32585625d
#
_entry.id   edd68a26978a623da469fff32585625d
#
_cell.length_a   1.000
_cell.length_b   1.000
_cell.length_c   1.000
_cell.angle_alpha   90.00
_cell.angle_beta   90.00
_cell.angle_gamma   90.00
#
_symmetry.space_group_name_H-M   'P 1'
#
loop_
_entity.id
_entity.type
_entity.pdbx_description
1 polymer ?
#
loop_
_entity_poly.entity_id
_entity_poly.type
_entity_poly.pdbx_seq_one_letter_code
_entity_poly.pdbx_strand_id
1 'polypeptide(L)'
;MKEERGITLIDIFISSLISLAKIYCGTIFCSYTLITSGYYSLCNLSSNLISFNASLIRGRRSSKKEPLGYGTLPMTSMAFFGFILCVLGFVIFGKLFFINYEFVNLKILLPILIIILSLVIWANKLFDGAKKIQSEMVMEIAHENYYDFLLVFISIFFVVLGAFIPVFDLLGSLFMAIVIFIKGLKILIDNVILLKGQNDQSKMLIRNIENNLKEGEGIYYSNCTL
;
A
#
# COMPACT_ATOMS: atom_id res chain seq x y z
N MET A 1 2.16 -15.34 14.78
CA MET A 1 2.94 -15.49 13.53
C MET A 1 2.31 -16.41 12.47
N LYS A 2 1.97 -17.69 12.74
CA LYS A 2 1.34 -18.54 11.70
C LYS A 2 -0.08 -18.08 11.33
N GLU A 3 -0.87 -17.70 12.32
CA GLU A 3 -2.24 -17.22 12.11
C GLU A 3 -2.28 -15.86 11.40
N GLU A 4 -1.40 -14.93 11.76
CA GLU A 4 -1.26 -13.64 11.07
C GLU A 4 -0.99 -13.83 9.58
N ARG A 5 -0.02 -14.71 9.25
CA ARG A 5 0.32 -15.02 7.86
C ARG A 5 -0.85 -15.63 7.10
N GLY A 6 -1.61 -16.51 7.76
CA GLY A 6 -2.80 -17.11 7.17
C GLY A 6 -3.86 -16.06 6.81
N ILE A 7 -4.16 -15.15 7.74
CA ILE A 7 -5.14 -14.07 7.52
C ILE A 7 -4.66 -13.11 6.43
N THR A 8 -3.39 -12.71 6.45
CA THR A 8 -2.83 -11.81 5.42
C THR A 8 -2.87 -12.44 4.03
N LEU A 9 -2.58 -13.74 3.88
CA LEU A 9 -2.68 -14.44 2.59
C LEU A 9 -4.12 -14.51 2.08
N ILE A 10 -5.08 -14.75 2.97
CA ILE A 10 -6.51 -14.74 2.61
C ILE A 10 -6.94 -13.33 2.19
N ASP A 11 -6.47 -12.30 2.90
CA ASP A 11 -6.74 -10.91 2.54
C ASP A 11 -6.22 -10.58 1.14
N ILE A 12 -4.96 -10.92 0.85
CA ILE A 12 -4.34 -10.71 -0.45
C ILE A 12 -5.19 -11.36 -1.57
N PHE A 13 -5.68 -12.57 -1.35
CA PHE A 13 -6.51 -13.27 -2.33
C PHE A 13 -7.87 -12.58 -2.53
N ILE A 14 -8.57 -12.24 -1.46
CA ILE A 14 -9.90 -11.60 -1.52
C ILE A 14 -9.79 -10.19 -2.11
N SER A 15 -8.81 -9.40 -1.65
CA SER A 15 -8.58 -8.04 -2.14
C SER A 15 -8.18 -8.01 -3.62
N SER A 16 -7.43 -9.03 -4.09
CA SER A 16 -7.13 -9.22 -5.51
C SER A 16 -8.39 -9.43 -6.33
N LEU A 17 -9.28 -10.29 -5.85
CA LEU A 17 -10.54 -10.62 -6.53
C LEU A 17 -11.48 -9.41 -6.60
N ILE A 18 -11.58 -8.66 -5.51
CA ILE A 18 -12.38 -7.41 -5.46
C ILE A 18 -11.80 -6.34 -6.40
N SER A 19 -10.48 -6.17 -6.43
CA SER A 19 -9.81 -5.18 -7.31
C SER A 19 -10.05 -5.50 -8.78
N LEU A 20 -9.90 -6.76 -9.17
CA LEU A 20 -10.18 -7.22 -10.53
C LEU A 20 -11.66 -7.06 -10.89
N ALA A 21 -12.57 -7.36 -9.97
CA ALA A 21 -14.00 -7.15 -10.18
C ALA A 21 -14.34 -5.66 -10.42
N LYS A 22 -13.72 -4.73 -9.67
CA LYS A 22 -13.89 -3.29 -9.88
C LYS A 22 -13.44 -2.87 -11.28
N ILE A 23 -12.25 -3.30 -11.71
CA ILE A 23 -11.72 -2.97 -13.04
C ILE A 23 -12.60 -3.55 -14.13
N TYR A 24 -12.99 -4.82 -14.00
CA TYR A 24 -13.84 -5.50 -14.97
C TYR A 24 -15.22 -4.85 -15.08
N CYS A 25 -15.89 -4.57 -13.97
CA CYS A 25 -17.15 -3.85 -13.98
C CYS A 25 -17.01 -2.44 -14.54
N GLY A 26 -15.93 -1.70 -14.18
CA GLY A 26 -15.67 -0.38 -14.70
C GLY A 26 -15.51 -0.36 -16.23
N THR A 27 -14.83 -1.36 -16.79
CA THR A 27 -14.64 -1.47 -18.26
C THR A 27 -15.93 -1.82 -18.98
N ILE A 28 -16.75 -2.75 -18.46
CA ILE A 28 -18.01 -3.16 -19.10
C ILE A 28 -19.04 -2.01 -19.08
N PHE A 29 -19.09 -1.25 -18.00
CA PHE A 29 -20.11 -0.21 -17.81
C PHE A 29 -19.59 1.22 -18.11
N CYS A 30 -18.39 1.33 -18.69
CA CYS A 30 -17.75 2.59 -19.10
C CYS A 30 -17.58 3.59 -17.95
N SER A 31 -17.19 3.13 -16.74
CA SER A 31 -16.94 4.01 -15.60
C SER A 31 -15.45 4.11 -15.29
N TYR A 32 -14.86 5.27 -15.56
CA TYR A 32 -13.45 5.56 -15.27
C TYR A 32 -13.19 5.68 -13.76
N THR A 33 -14.17 6.19 -13.01
CA THR A 33 -14.10 6.25 -11.54
C THR A 33 -13.93 4.87 -10.94
N LEU A 34 -14.69 3.88 -11.40
CA LEU A 34 -14.62 2.51 -10.87
C LEU A 34 -13.31 1.81 -11.28
N ILE A 35 -12.84 2.03 -12.52
CA ILE A 35 -11.54 1.52 -12.98
C ILE A 35 -10.41 2.07 -12.11
N THR A 36 -10.40 3.39 -11.86
CA THR A 36 -9.37 4.04 -11.04
C THR A 36 -9.43 3.58 -9.58
N SER A 37 -10.65 3.37 -9.03
CA SER A 37 -10.83 2.75 -7.71
C SER A 37 -10.27 1.32 -7.66
N GLY A 38 -10.41 0.55 -8.73
CA GLY A 38 -9.79 -0.77 -8.86
C GLY A 38 -8.26 -0.71 -8.82
N TYR A 39 -7.65 0.25 -9.51
CA TYR A 39 -6.20 0.48 -9.43
C TYR A 39 -5.76 0.87 -8.02
N TYR A 40 -6.54 1.70 -7.31
CA TYR A 40 -6.27 2.00 -5.90
C TYR A 40 -6.23 0.74 -5.03
N SER A 41 -7.22 -0.16 -5.19
CA SER A 41 -7.27 -1.42 -4.45
C SER A 41 -6.10 -2.35 -4.78
N LEU A 42 -5.64 -2.40 -6.06
CA LEU A 42 -4.43 -3.12 -6.45
C LEU A 42 -3.18 -2.54 -5.79
N CYS A 43 -3.13 -1.23 -5.62
CA CYS A 43 -2.04 -0.55 -4.91
C CYS A 43 -2.00 -0.95 -3.43
N ASN A 44 -3.15 -1.02 -2.75
CA ASN A 44 -3.23 -1.48 -1.37
C ASN A 44 -2.75 -2.92 -1.23
N LEU A 45 -3.18 -3.79 -2.13
CA LEU A 45 -2.75 -5.19 -2.18
C LEU A 45 -1.22 -5.32 -2.34
N SER A 46 -0.62 -4.50 -3.21
CA SER A 46 0.84 -4.51 -3.41
C SER A 46 1.59 -4.04 -2.17
N SER A 47 1.07 -3.05 -1.43
CA SER A 47 1.59 -2.61 -0.13
C SER A 47 1.55 -3.75 0.90
N ASN A 48 0.41 -4.45 0.99
CA ASN A 48 0.24 -5.59 1.89
C ASN A 48 1.19 -6.75 1.56
N LEU A 49 1.43 -7.03 0.27
CA LEU A 49 2.43 -8.01 -0.18
C LEU A 49 3.85 -7.65 0.25
N ILE A 50 4.25 -6.37 0.11
CA ILE A 50 5.58 -5.91 0.54
C ILE A 50 5.71 -6.04 2.06
N SER A 51 4.71 -5.61 2.83
CA SER A 51 4.67 -5.71 4.29
C SER A 51 4.73 -7.17 4.76
N PHE A 52 4.01 -8.07 4.08
CA PHE A 52 4.08 -9.50 4.33
C PHE A 52 5.48 -10.07 4.11
N ASN A 53 6.12 -9.77 2.97
CA ASN A 53 7.48 -10.18 2.69
C ASN A 53 8.48 -9.60 3.69
N ALA A 54 8.30 -8.34 4.09
CA ALA A 54 9.10 -7.68 5.12
C ALA A 54 9.04 -8.44 6.46
N SER A 55 7.85 -8.91 6.86
CA SER A 55 7.66 -9.70 8.08
C SER A 55 8.40 -11.06 8.04
N LEU A 56 8.55 -11.66 6.84
CA LEU A 56 9.31 -12.89 6.64
C LEU A 56 10.82 -12.67 6.76
N ILE A 57 11.31 -11.50 6.37
CA ILE A 57 12.73 -11.17 6.33
C ILE A 57 13.23 -10.70 7.71
N ARG A 58 12.40 -9.97 8.48
CA ARG A 58 12.75 -9.49 9.84
C ARG A 58 13.23 -10.59 10.79
N GLY A 59 12.80 -11.83 10.60
CA GLY A 59 13.22 -12.99 11.41
C GLY A 59 14.55 -13.62 10.98
N ARG A 60 15.20 -13.15 9.92
CA ARG A 60 16.48 -13.70 9.46
C ARG A 60 17.65 -13.11 10.22
N ARG A 61 18.59 -13.98 10.65
CA ARG A 61 19.83 -13.56 11.30
C ARG A 61 20.69 -12.72 10.36
N SER A 62 21.46 -11.77 10.94
CA SER A 62 22.49 -11.02 10.22
C SER A 62 23.43 -11.95 9.45
N SER A 63 23.82 -11.54 8.25
CA SER A 63 24.75 -12.26 7.38
C SER A 63 26.06 -11.47 7.28
N LYS A 64 27.16 -12.12 6.84
CA LYS A 64 28.44 -11.43 6.55
C LYS A 64 28.29 -10.26 5.53
N LYS A 65 27.25 -10.33 4.67
CA LYS A 65 26.95 -9.26 3.70
C LYS A 65 26.08 -8.13 4.27
N GLU A 66 25.32 -8.42 5.34
CA GLU A 66 24.40 -7.49 5.99
C GLU A 66 24.63 -7.59 7.52
N PRO A 67 25.71 -7.03 8.06
CA PRO A 67 26.08 -7.15 9.47
C PRO A 67 25.06 -6.49 10.41
N LEU A 68 24.36 -5.45 9.94
CA LEU A 68 23.28 -4.75 10.68
C LEU A 68 21.91 -5.42 10.49
N GLY A 69 21.83 -6.53 9.74
CA GLY A 69 20.59 -7.23 9.43
C GLY A 69 19.80 -6.60 8.27
N TYR A 70 18.71 -7.26 7.88
CA TYR A 70 17.89 -6.88 6.69
C TYR A 70 16.85 -5.78 6.99
N GLY A 71 17.05 -4.97 8.04
CA GLY A 71 16.07 -3.97 8.48
C GLY A 71 15.78 -2.86 7.48
N THR A 72 16.73 -2.49 6.62
CA THR A 72 16.60 -1.43 5.62
C THR A 72 15.89 -1.87 4.35
N LEU A 73 15.91 -3.15 4.01
CA LEU A 73 15.41 -3.71 2.77
C LEU A 73 13.88 -3.53 2.60
N PRO A 74 13.05 -3.76 3.64
CA PRO A 74 11.61 -3.46 3.58
C PRO A 74 11.31 -1.98 3.34
N MET A 75 12.04 -1.07 4.00
CA MET A 75 11.83 0.38 3.87
C MET A 75 12.19 0.87 2.47
N THR A 76 13.28 0.37 1.90
CA THR A 76 13.68 0.68 0.52
C THR A 76 12.63 0.20 -0.49
N SER A 77 12.11 -1.02 -0.30
CA SER A 77 11.06 -1.58 -1.16
C SER A 77 9.77 -0.76 -1.07
N MET A 78 9.39 -0.31 0.13
CA MET A 78 8.20 0.54 0.32
C MET A 78 8.39 1.95 -0.26
N ALA A 79 9.59 2.54 -0.12
CA ALA A 79 9.89 3.83 -0.74
C ALA A 79 9.81 3.75 -2.29
N PHE A 80 10.38 2.71 -2.88
CA PHE A 80 10.30 2.46 -4.32
C PHE A 80 8.85 2.26 -4.78
N PHE A 81 8.07 1.51 -4.00
CA PHE A 81 6.66 1.33 -4.26
C PHE A 81 5.87 2.66 -4.18
N GLY A 82 6.14 3.50 -3.18
CA GLY A 82 5.56 4.85 -3.08
C GLY A 82 5.85 5.70 -4.32
N PHE A 83 7.07 5.62 -4.86
CA PHE A 83 7.43 6.28 -6.12
C PHE A 83 6.60 5.76 -7.31
N ILE A 84 6.44 4.43 -7.44
CA ILE A 84 5.58 3.84 -8.50
C ILE A 84 4.14 4.35 -8.39
N LEU A 85 3.59 4.48 -7.17
CA LEU A 85 2.24 5.02 -6.96
C LEU A 85 2.11 6.47 -7.41
N CYS A 86 3.12 7.31 -7.14
CA CYS A 86 3.14 8.69 -7.62
C CYS A 86 3.10 8.74 -9.15
N VAL A 87 3.92 7.92 -9.80
CA VAL A 87 3.94 7.83 -11.27
C VAL A 87 2.59 7.34 -11.80
N LEU A 88 1.99 6.32 -11.18
CA LEU A 88 0.68 5.80 -11.58
C LEU A 88 -0.41 6.88 -11.47
N GLY A 89 -0.48 7.58 -10.34
CA GLY A 89 -1.43 8.69 -10.15
C GLY A 89 -1.27 9.77 -11.22
N PHE A 90 -0.03 10.13 -11.54
CA PHE A 90 0.27 11.11 -12.59
C PHE A 90 -0.12 10.60 -14.00
N VAL A 91 0.14 9.33 -14.31
CA VAL A 91 -0.25 8.71 -15.59
C VAL A 91 -1.75 8.66 -15.75
N ILE A 92 -2.50 8.29 -14.68
CA ILE A 92 -3.97 8.30 -14.72
C ILE A 92 -4.48 9.72 -14.95
N PHE A 93 -3.95 10.69 -14.20
CA PHE A 93 -4.28 12.11 -14.39
C PHE A 93 -4.06 12.56 -15.84
N GLY A 94 -2.89 12.26 -16.43
CA GLY A 94 -2.58 12.62 -17.81
C GLY A 94 -3.51 11.96 -18.83
N LYS A 95 -3.87 10.71 -18.62
CA LYS A 95 -4.80 9.99 -19.51
C LYS A 95 -6.19 10.63 -19.58
N LEU A 96 -6.68 11.20 -18.47
CA LEU A 96 -8.02 11.80 -18.41
C LEU A 96 -8.23 12.93 -19.43
N PHE A 97 -7.15 13.61 -19.86
CA PHE A 97 -7.23 14.66 -20.89
C PHE A 97 -7.44 14.13 -22.31
N PHE A 98 -7.20 12.83 -22.55
CA PHE A 98 -7.28 12.21 -23.87
C PHE A 98 -8.46 11.23 -24.00
N ILE A 99 -9.32 11.15 -22.98
CA ILE A 99 -10.43 10.19 -22.94
C ILE A 99 -11.68 10.84 -23.57
N ASN A 100 -12.41 10.06 -24.37
CA ASN A 100 -13.71 10.42 -24.87
C ASN A 100 -14.76 10.29 -23.76
N TYR A 101 -15.71 11.22 -23.73
CA TYR A 101 -16.78 11.25 -22.74
C TYR A 101 -17.85 10.21 -23.10
N GLU A 102 -17.99 9.17 -22.30
CA GLU A 102 -19.02 8.17 -22.44
C GLU A 102 -19.98 8.20 -21.24
N PHE A 103 -21.26 7.91 -21.49
CA PHE A 103 -22.24 7.80 -20.42
C PHE A 103 -22.06 6.50 -19.66
N VAL A 104 -22.03 6.57 -18.35
CA VAL A 104 -21.96 5.40 -17.48
C VAL A 104 -23.30 4.65 -17.53
N ASN A 105 -23.26 3.35 -17.72
CA ASN A 105 -24.48 2.53 -17.72
C ASN A 105 -24.96 2.29 -16.28
N LEU A 106 -26.17 2.73 -15.94
CA LEU A 106 -26.75 2.60 -14.59
C LEU A 106 -26.85 1.14 -14.08
N LYS A 107 -26.79 0.14 -14.96
CA LYS A 107 -26.72 -1.27 -14.55
C LYS A 107 -25.49 -1.58 -13.69
N ILE A 108 -24.47 -0.71 -13.67
CA ILE A 108 -23.28 -0.79 -12.81
C ILE A 108 -23.62 -0.74 -11.31
N LEU A 109 -24.76 -0.15 -10.92
CA LEU A 109 -25.12 0.00 -9.51
C LEU A 109 -25.24 -1.34 -8.77
N LEU A 110 -25.75 -2.36 -9.43
CA LEU A 110 -25.91 -3.69 -8.83
C LEU A 110 -24.54 -4.34 -8.50
N PRO A 111 -23.58 -4.47 -9.44
CA PRO A 111 -22.26 -4.98 -9.10
C PRO A 111 -21.49 -4.11 -8.09
N ILE A 112 -21.62 -2.78 -8.12
CA ILE A 112 -21.00 -1.91 -7.11
C ILE A 112 -21.55 -2.22 -5.72
N LEU A 113 -22.86 -2.42 -5.57
CA LEU A 113 -23.48 -2.76 -4.30
C LEU A 113 -22.93 -4.08 -3.75
N ILE A 114 -22.76 -5.10 -4.59
CA ILE A 114 -22.15 -6.38 -4.21
C ILE A 114 -20.69 -6.16 -3.75
N ILE A 115 -19.91 -5.35 -4.46
CA ILE A 115 -18.52 -5.03 -4.11
C ILE A 115 -18.47 -4.35 -2.74
N ILE A 116 -19.35 -3.37 -2.47
CA ILE A 116 -19.40 -2.67 -1.19
C ILE A 116 -19.75 -3.63 -0.06
N LEU A 117 -20.77 -4.45 -0.22
CA LEU A 117 -21.16 -5.43 0.79
C LEU A 117 -20.00 -6.40 1.08
N SER A 118 -19.31 -6.88 0.06
CA SER A 118 -18.16 -7.76 0.22
C SER A 118 -17.01 -7.08 0.99
N LEU A 119 -16.72 -5.81 0.70
CA LEU A 119 -15.69 -5.03 1.41
C LEU A 119 -16.03 -4.83 2.89
N VAL A 120 -17.28 -4.44 3.20
CA VAL A 120 -17.72 -4.25 4.59
C VAL A 120 -17.64 -5.55 5.39
N ILE A 121 -18.17 -6.64 4.83
CA ILE A 121 -18.14 -7.95 5.51
C ILE A 121 -16.70 -8.40 5.74
N TRP A 122 -15.83 -8.20 4.75
CA TRP A 122 -14.44 -8.59 4.85
C TRP A 122 -13.66 -7.73 5.84
N ALA A 123 -13.81 -6.40 5.79
CA ALA A 123 -13.17 -5.49 6.74
C ALA A 123 -13.55 -5.82 8.19
N ASN A 124 -14.84 -6.08 8.48
CA ASN A 124 -15.28 -6.47 9.81
C ASN A 124 -14.63 -7.79 10.27
N LYS A 125 -14.55 -8.80 9.41
CA LYS A 125 -13.85 -10.06 9.74
C LYS A 125 -12.37 -9.84 10.02
N LEU A 126 -11.70 -8.94 9.30
CA LEU A 126 -10.31 -8.58 9.56
C LEU A 126 -10.14 -7.88 10.90
N PHE A 127 -11.03 -6.94 11.26
CA PHE A 127 -11.02 -6.29 12.58
C PHE A 127 -11.19 -7.28 13.72
N ASP A 128 -12.13 -8.21 13.59
CA ASP A 128 -12.35 -9.25 14.61
C ASP A 128 -11.14 -10.19 14.71
N GLY A 129 -10.56 -10.58 13.58
CA GLY A 129 -9.34 -11.38 13.51
C GLY A 129 -8.15 -10.67 14.15
N ALA A 130 -7.95 -9.38 13.84
CA ALA A 130 -6.87 -8.56 14.38
C ALA A 130 -6.94 -8.43 15.91
N LYS A 131 -8.15 -8.16 16.45
CA LYS A 131 -8.39 -8.10 17.90
C LYS A 131 -8.11 -9.43 18.59
N LYS A 132 -8.54 -10.55 17.99
CA LYS A 132 -8.35 -11.89 18.55
C LYS A 132 -6.88 -12.29 18.63
N ILE A 133 -6.07 -11.92 17.61
CA ILE A 133 -4.66 -12.29 17.52
C ILE A 133 -3.75 -11.20 18.14
N GLN A 134 -4.31 -10.02 18.46
CA GLN A 134 -3.58 -8.84 18.94
C GLN A 134 -2.44 -8.43 17.99
N SER A 135 -2.70 -8.48 16.68
CA SER A 135 -1.73 -8.16 15.63
C SER A 135 -1.96 -6.77 15.08
N GLU A 136 -0.98 -5.88 15.26
CA GLU A 136 -1.00 -4.54 14.69
C GLU A 136 -1.00 -4.57 13.16
N MET A 137 -0.28 -5.51 12.56
CA MET A 137 -0.22 -5.66 11.10
C MET A 137 -1.60 -6.00 10.51
N VAL A 138 -2.33 -6.94 11.09
CA VAL A 138 -3.68 -7.30 10.62
C VAL A 138 -4.66 -6.16 10.87
N MET A 139 -4.48 -5.39 11.95
CA MET A 139 -5.28 -4.21 12.23
C MET A 139 -5.08 -3.12 11.17
N GLU A 140 -3.84 -2.88 10.74
CA GLU A 140 -3.52 -1.94 9.67
C GLU A 140 -4.16 -2.35 8.34
N ILE A 141 -4.08 -3.63 7.98
CA ILE A 141 -4.75 -4.19 6.79
C ILE A 141 -6.27 -4.00 6.87
N ALA A 142 -6.87 -4.20 8.05
CA ALA A 142 -8.31 -3.98 8.25
C ALA A 142 -8.70 -2.50 8.04
N HIS A 143 -7.89 -1.56 8.55
CA HIS A 143 -8.08 -0.14 8.29
C HIS A 143 -7.97 0.22 6.81
N GLU A 144 -6.98 -0.33 6.08
CA GLU A 144 -6.84 -0.10 4.64
C GLU A 144 -8.06 -0.60 3.85
N ASN A 145 -8.61 -1.77 4.19
CA ASN A 145 -9.83 -2.29 3.58
C ASN A 145 -11.06 -1.41 3.90
N TYR A 146 -11.12 -0.85 5.10
CA TYR A 146 -12.18 0.09 5.47
C TYR A 146 -12.08 1.42 4.71
N TYR A 147 -10.87 1.94 4.51
CA TYR A 147 -10.64 3.11 3.65
C TYR A 147 -11.03 2.84 2.20
N ASP A 148 -10.73 1.64 1.67
CA ASP A 148 -11.16 1.25 0.32
C ASP A 148 -12.69 1.22 0.20
N PHE A 149 -13.39 0.71 1.21
CA PHE A 149 -14.85 0.77 1.30
C PHE A 149 -15.36 2.23 1.24
N LEU A 150 -14.81 3.14 2.05
CA LEU A 150 -15.22 4.55 2.06
C LEU A 150 -15.01 5.22 0.69
N LEU A 151 -13.88 4.92 0.04
CA LEU A 151 -13.58 5.47 -1.29
C LEU A 151 -14.55 4.94 -2.36
N VAL A 152 -14.92 3.66 -2.31
CA VAL A 152 -15.93 3.12 -3.23
C VAL A 152 -17.30 3.73 -2.95
N PHE A 153 -17.65 3.96 -1.69
CA PHE A 153 -18.90 4.63 -1.33
C PHE A 153 -18.97 6.06 -1.89
N ILE A 154 -17.88 6.83 -1.78
CA ILE A 154 -17.79 8.16 -2.41
C ILE A 154 -17.85 8.05 -3.93
N SER A 155 -17.21 7.04 -4.51
CA SER A 155 -17.20 6.82 -5.96
C SER A 155 -18.60 6.59 -6.55
N ILE A 156 -19.54 6.01 -5.78
CA ILE A 156 -20.93 5.82 -6.22
C ILE A 156 -21.55 7.15 -6.61
N PHE A 157 -21.32 8.21 -5.83
CA PHE A 157 -21.87 9.53 -6.12
C PHE A 157 -21.43 10.01 -7.51
N PHE A 158 -20.15 9.88 -7.84
CA PHE A 158 -19.63 10.27 -9.13
C PHE A 158 -20.12 9.35 -10.25
N VAL A 159 -20.24 8.06 -10.03
CA VAL A 159 -20.74 7.09 -11.01
C VAL A 159 -22.21 7.34 -11.33
N VAL A 160 -23.04 7.61 -10.31
CA VAL A 160 -24.47 7.92 -10.53
C VAL A 160 -24.63 9.22 -11.31
N LEU A 161 -23.91 10.26 -10.95
CA LEU A 161 -23.94 11.52 -11.69
C LEU A 161 -23.36 11.36 -13.10
N GLY A 162 -22.36 10.53 -13.29
CA GLY A 162 -21.74 10.20 -14.58
C GLY A 162 -22.69 9.53 -15.56
N ALA A 163 -23.75 8.87 -15.07
CA ALA A 163 -24.79 8.32 -15.92
C ALA A 163 -25.69 9.41 -16.56
N PHE A 164 -25.77 10.57 -15.95
CA PHE A 164 -26.53 11.73 -16.49
C PHE A 164 -25.60 12.73 -17.20
N ILE A 165 -24.42 12.95 -16.65
CA ILE A 165 -23.44 13.91 -17.15
C ILE A 165 -22.05 13.25 -17.10
N PRO A 166 -21.47 12.82 -18.25
CA PRO A 166 -20.22 12.04 -18.27
C PRO A 166 -19.02 12.70 -17.57
N VAL A 167 -19.01 14.03 -17.51
CA VAL A 167 -17.96 14.81 -16.85
C VAL A 167 -17.82 14.46 -15.37
N PHE A 168 -18.91 14.07 -14.68
CA PHE A 168 -18.83 13.68 -13.26
C PHE A 168 -18.07 12.38 -13.04
N ASP A 169 -18.15 11.41 -13.95
CA ASP A 169 -17.33 10.18 -13.84
C ASP A 169 -15.84 10.50 -14.03
N LEU A 170 -15.50 11.43 -14.91
CA LEU A 170 -14.12 11.91 -15.03
C LEU A 170 -13.64 12.64 -13.77
N LEU A 171 -14.49 13.49 -13.17
CA LEU A 171 -14.16 14.15 -11.91
C LEU A 171 -13.94 13.13 -10.77
N GLY A 172 -14.74 12.06 -10.72
CA GLY A 172 -14.54 10.96 -9.78
C GLY A 172 -13.22 10.23 -10.02
N SER A 173 -12.88 9.95 -11.27
CA SER A 173 -11.59 9.35 -11.62
C SER A 173 -10.41 10.27 -11.28
N LEU A 174 -10.53 11.58 -11.50
CA LEU A 174 -9.55 12.59 -11.12
C LEU A 174 -9.36 12.61 -9.61
N PHE A 175 -10.45 12.62 -8.84
CA PHE A 175 -10.40 12.53 -7.39
C PHE A 175 -9.63 11.29 -6.93
N MET A 176 -9.93 10.12 -7.49
CA MET A 176 -9.22 8.87 -7.17
C MET A 176 -7.74 8.91 -7.57
N ALA A 177 -7.39 9.53 -8.70
CA ALA A 177 -5.99 9.70 -9.12
C ALA A 177 -5.20 10.56 -8.13
N ILE A 178 -5.81 11.64 -7.61
CA ILE A 178 -5.23 12.49 -6.57
C ILE A 178 -5.02 11.69 -5.27
N VAL A 179 -6.00 10.88 -4.87
CA VAL A 179 -5.89 10.02 -3.67
C VAL A 179 -4.73 9.04 -3.81
N ILE A 180 -4.57 8.38 -4.98
CA ILE A 180 -3.45 7.47 -5.26
C ILE A 180 -2.12 8.23 -5.17
N PHE A 181 -2.03 9.41 -5.76
CA PHE A 181 -0.82 10.24 -5.75
C PHE A 181 -0.43 10.66 -4.33
N ILE A 182 -1.38 11.16 -3.53
CA ILE A 182 -1.14 11.56 -2.13
C ILE A 182 -0.71 10.35 -1.30
N LYS A 183 -1.35 9.18 -1.46
CA LYS A 183 -0.93 7.95 -0.77
C LYS A 183 0.50 7.56 -1.17
N GLY A 184 0.84 7.63 -2.45
CA GLY A 184 2.18 7.36 -2.95
C GLY A 184 3.23 8.28 -2.34
N LEU A 185 2.95 9.60 -2.29
CA LEU A 185 3.83 10.60 -1.66
C LEU A 185 4.04 10.32 -0.17
N LYS A 186 2.96 10.01 0.56
CA LYS A 186 3.05 9.69 1.98
C LYS A 186 3.95 8.49 2.22
N ILE A 187 3.70 7.37 1.52
CA ILE A 187 4.51 6.15 1.64
C ILE A 187 5.99 6.45 1.30
N LEU A 188 6.25 7.21 0.25
CA LEU A 188 7.60 7.57 -0.16
C LEU A 188 8.32 8.39 0.92
N ILE A 189 7.70 9.46 1.41
CA ILE A 189 8.28 10.37 2.39
C ILE A 189 8.54 9.64 3.70
N ASP A 190 7.55 8.92 4.24
CA ASP A 190 7.66 8.21 5.52
C ASP A 190 8.82 7.19 5.48
N ASN A 191 8.94 6.42 4.40
CA ASN A 191 9.99 5.42 4.28
C ASN A 191 11.38 6.04 4.01
N VAL A 192 11.47 7.15 3.27
CA VAL A 192 12.74 7.89 3.08
C VAL A 192 13.23 8.49 4.40
N ILE A 193 12.33 9.03 5.23
CA ILE A 193 12.67 9.56 6.56
C ILE A 193 13.19 8.44 7.46
N LEU A 194 12.51 7.28 7.48
CA LEU A 194 12.94 6.12 8.26
C LEU A 194 14.31 5.59 7.81
N LEU A 195 14.57 5.52 6.51
CA LEU A 195 15.88 5.13 5.96
C LEU A 195 16.99 6.10 6.39
N LYS A 196 16.72 7.40 6.39
CA LYS A 196 17.66 8.42 6.84
C LYS A 196 17.96 8.26 8.33
N GLY A 197 16.93 8.09 9.16
CA GLY A 197 17.08 7.91 10.61
C GLY A 197 17.90 6.66 10.97
N GLN A 198 17.69 5.54 10.31
CA GLN A 198 18.49 4.32 10.52
C GLN A 198 19.94 4.50 10.10
N ASN A 199 20.21 5.21 9.01
CA ASN A 199 21.58 5.47 8.55
C ASN A 199 22.34 6.37 9.53
N ASP A 200 21.67 7.36 10.11
CA ASP A 200 22.29 8.26 11.10
C ASP A 200 22.55 7.53 12.44
N GLN A 201 21.66 6.65 12.88
CA GLN A 201 21.88 5.81 14.07
C GLN A 201 23.04 4.84 13.88
N SER A 202 23.16 4.21 12.71
CA SER A 202 24.28 3.31 12.42
C SER A 202 25.61 4.04 12.40
N LYS A 203 25.67 5.26 11.84
CA LYS A 203 26.88 6.10 11.87
C LYS A 203 27.26 6.51 13.28
N MET A 204 26.29 6.85 14.14
CA MET A 204 26.52 7.19 15.55
C MET A 204 27.08 5.97 16.33
N LEU A 205 26.51 4.77 16.11
CA LEU A 205 26.99 3.55 16.74
C LEU A 205 28.45 3.23 16.34
N ILE A 206 28.76 3.31 15.04
CA ILE A 206 30.13 3.10 14.54
C ILE A 206 31.09 4.11 15.17
N ARG A 207 30.72 5.40 15.22
CA ARG A 207 31.53 6.44 15.83
C ARG A 207 31.76 6.22 17.32
N ASN A 208 30.73 5.78 18.07
CA ASN A 208 30.85 5.47 19.48
C ASN A 208 31.77 4.24 19.71
N ILE A 209 31.67 3.21 18.85
CA ILE A 209 32.55 2.04 18.91
C ILE A 209 34.00 2.47 18.60
N GLU A 210 34.23 3.27 17.56
CA GLU A 210 35.55 3.78 17.22
C GLU A 210 36.16 4.63 18.36
N ASN A 211 35.36 5.50 19.01
CA ASN A 211 35.84 6.31 20.12
C ASN A 211 36.18 5.43 21.34
N ASN A 212 35.30 4.47 21.69
CA ASN A 212 35.59 3.55 22.80
C ASN A 212 36.81 2.66 22.54
N LEU A 213 37.06 2.30 21.28
CA LEU A 213 38.28 1.56 20.91
C LEU A 213 39.55 2.42 20.98
N LYS A 214 39.44 3.73 20.71
CA LYS A 214 40.56 4.71 20.84
C LYS A 214 40.84 5.07 22.28
N GLU A 215 39.84 5.11 23.15
CA GLU A 215 39.98 5.45 24.59
C GLU A 215 40.44 4.21 25.40
N GLY A 216 40.31 3.00 24.89
CA GLY A 216 40.79 1.76 25.50
C GLY A 216 42.30 1.60 25.28
N GLU A 217 43.14 2.33 25.99
CA GLU A 217 44.59 2.10 26.03
C GLU A 217 44.89 0.67 26.48
N GLY A 218 45.32 -0.19 25.55
CA GLY A 218 45.88 -1.50 25.88
C GLY A 218 45.38 -2.69 25.07
N ILE A 219 44.47 -2.51 24.10
CA ILE A 219 44.05 -3.63 23.25
C ILE A 219 44.80 -3.56 21.92
N TYR A 220 45.72 -4.50 21.72
CA TYR A 220 46.41 -4.71 20.46
C TYR A 220 45.41 -4.95 19.32
N TYR A 221 45.44 -4.08 18.32
CA TYR A 221 44.69 -4.27 17.10
C TYR A 221 45.18 -5.55 16.38
N SER A 222 44.45 -6.61 16.45
CA SER A 222 44.53 -7.64 15.42
C SER A 222 43.70 -7.10 14.22
N ASN A 223 44.35 -6.95 13.08
CA ASN A 223 43.77 -6.48 11.84
C ASN A 223 42.44 -7.22 11.55
N CYS A 224 41.31 -6.61 11.84
CA CYS A 224 40.04 -6.96 11.23
C CYS A 224 39.93 -6.17 9.92
N THR A 225 40.50 -6.72 8.85
CA THR A 225 40.16 -6.34 7.51
C THR A 225 38.70 -6.77 7.27
N LEU A 226 37.80 -5.80 7.14
CA LEU A 226 36.42 -5.94 6.66
C LEU A 226 36.37 -6.33 5.18
#